data_486f9ff3dfd3bba8503225f7efab9233
#
_entry.id   486f9ff3dfd3bba8503225f7efab9233
#
_cell.length_a   1.000
_cell.length_b   1.000
_cell.length_c   1.000
_cell.angle_alpha   90.00
_cell.angle_beta   90.00
_cell.angle_gamma   90.00
#
_symmetry.space_group_name_H-M   'P 1'
#
loop_
_entity.id
_entity.type
_entity.pdbx_description
1 polymer ?
#
loop_
_entity_poly.entity_id
_entity_poly.type
_entity_poly.pdbx_seq_one_letter_code
_entity_poly.pdbx_strand_id
1 'polypeptide(L)'
;MKKIVLYEAFDGTKFETEQDCIEYEQTEIFETEIEIIKSLQRLKAVELPETFQLYMKAKSLYKNTCVSKTKDIKKLETYSVYVKRKVQYNETINHYKKLQRSLKDVRSRIAAFKEKEK
;
A
#
# COMPACT_ATOMS: atom_id res chain seq x y z
N MET A 1 6.80 -8.47 48.03
CA MET A 1 6.93 -8.28 46.59
C MET A 1 5.74 -7.50 46.04
N LYS A 2 6.01 -6.36 45.40
CA LYS A 2 4.98 -5.63 44.71
C LYS A 2 4.80 -6.25 43.32
N LYS A 3 3.58 -6.65 43.03
CA LYS A 3 3.21 -7.19 41.72
C LYS A 3 3.06 -6.02 40.74
N ILE A 4 3.96 -5.91 39.77
CA ILE A 4 3.88 -4.89 38.74
C ILE A 4 3.08 -5.44 37.57
N VAL A 5 1.90 -4.86 37.27
CA VAL A 5 1.09 -5.22 36.12
C VAL A 5 1.33 -4.18 35.05
N LEU A 6 1.79 -4.62 33.87
CA LEU A 6 2.01 -3.74 32.72
C LEU A 6 1.02 -4.08 31.63
N TYR A 7 0.52 -3.05 30.97
CA TYR A 7 -0.41 -3.19 29.84
C TYR A 7 0.37 -2.99 28.54
N GLU A 8 0.35 -3.99 27.69
CA GLU A 8 1.10 -4.00 26.44
C GLU A 8 0.21 -3.55 25.27
N ALA A 9 0.66 -2.53 24.53
CA ALA A 9 0.01 -2.09 23.31
C ALA A 9 0.34 -3.07 22.16
N PHE A 10 -0.37 -2.94 21.05
CA PHE A 10 -0.22 -3.83 19.89
C PHE A 10 1.19 -3.81 19.28
N ASP A 11 1.95 -2.73 19.48
CA ASP A 11 3.34 -2.60 18.99
C ASP A 11 4.39 -3.06 20.00
N GLY A 12 3.98 -3.57 21.16
CA GLY A 12 4.87 -4.02 22.22
C GLY A 12 5.21 -2.98 23.28
N THR A 13 4.77 -1.73 23.12
CA THR A 13 4.99 -0.66 24.10
C THR A 13 4.20 -0.96 25.37
N LYS A 14 4.83 -0.83 26.53
CA LYS A 14 4.23 -1.15 27.82
C LYS A 14 3.88 0.09 28.63
N PHE A 15 2.74 0.04 29.31
CA PHE A 15 2.21 1.13 30.13
C PHE A 15 1.84 0.62 31.52
N GLU A 16 1.96 1.49 32.52
CA GLU A 16 1.60 1.16 33.89
C GLU A 16 0.09 1.16 34.13
N THR A 17 -0.64 1.96 33.35
CA THR A 17 -2.09 2.04 33.48
C THR A 17 -2.78 1.61 32.19
N GLU A 18 -3.94 0.98 32.33
CA GLU A 18 -4.76 0.56 31.20
C GLU A 18 -5.18 1.75 30.35
N GLN A 19 -5.54 2.87 30.99
CA GLN A 19 -5.99 4.09 30.32
C GLN A 19 -4.91 4.66 29.38
N ASP A 20 -3.66 4.73 29.86
CA ASP A 20 -2.55 5.21 29.04
C ASP A 20 -2.30 4.31 27.84
N CYS A 21 -2.40 3.00 28.03
CA CYS A 21 -2.25 2.01 26.95
C CYS A 21 -3.34 2.22 25.89
N ILE A 22 -4.58 2.37 26.31
CA ILE A 22 -5.73 2.58 25.41
C ILE A 22 -5.58 3.88 24.63
N GLU A 23 -5.24 4.97 25.29
CA GLU A 23 -5.03 6.27 24.63
C GLU A 23 -3.90 6.21 23.61
N TYR A 24 -2.81 5.55 23.96
CA TYR A 24 -1.69 5.34 23.03
C TYR A 24 -2.11 4.54 21.80
N GLU A 25 -2.80 3.41 21.99
CA GLU A 25 -3.27 2.57 20.89
C GLU A 25 -4.23 3.33 19.97
N GLN A 26 -5.14 4.11 20.53
CA GLN A 26 -6.09 4.92 19.75
C GLN A 26 -5.35 5.95 18.90
N THR A 27 -4.38 6.65 19.49
CA THR A 27 -3.60 7.67 18.78
C THR A 27 -2.81 7.06 17.64
N GLU A 28 -2.11 5.96 17.91
CA GLU A 28 -1.31 5.26 16.88
C GLU A 28 -2.17 4.72 15.75
N ILE A 29 -3.32 4.16 16.07
CA ILE A 29 -4.23 3.62 15.07
C ILE A 29 -4.79 4.73 14.17
N PHE A 30 -5.18 5.87 14.75
CA PHE A 30 -5.67 7.00 13.96
C PHE A 30 -4.57 7.60 13.07
N GLU A 31 -3.35 7.71 13.58
CA GLU A 31 -2.21 8.16 12.78
C GLU A 31 -1.90 7.20 11.64
N THR A 32 -1.96 5.89 11.91
CA THR A 32 -1.76 4.86 10.89
C THR A 32 -2.83 4.95 9.80
N GLU A 33 -4.10 5.16 10.18
CA GLU A 33 -5.19 5.36 9.21
C GLU A 33 -4.91 6.53 8.29
N ILE A 34 -4.51 7.68 8.86
CA ILE A 34 -4.20 8.89 8.09
C ILE A 34 -3.05 8.64 7.11
N GLU A 35 -2.00 7.98 7.54
CA GLU A 35 -0.86 7.65 6.69
C GLU A 35 -1.26 6.73 5.54
N ILE A 36 -2.07 5.71 5.81
CA ILE A 36 -2.55 4.78 4.78
C ILE A 36 -3.42 5.54 3.76
N ILE A 37 -4.31 6.41 4.24
CA ILE A 37 -5.18 7.20 3.35
C ILE A 37 -4.33 8.11 2.44
N LYS A 38 -3.32 8.78 2.99
CA LYS A 38 -2.42 9.62 2.20
C LYS A 38 -1.67 8.81 1.14
N SER A 39 -1.17 7.63 1.51
CA SER A 39 -0.48 6.73 0.59
C SER A 39 -1.41 6.24 -0.52
N LEU A 40 -2.65 5.87 -0.19
CA LEU A 40 -3.65 5.46 -1.18
C LEU A 40 -4.00 6.59 -2.14
N GLN A 41 -4.16 7.81 -1.64
CA GLN A 41 -4.45 8.98 -2.48
C GLN A 41 -3.31 9.25 -3.45
N ARG A 42 -2.07 9.17 -2.98
CA ARG A 42 -0.89 9.36 -3.82
C ARG A 42 -0.78 8.29 -4.90
N LEU A 43 -0.98 7.02 -4.53
CA LEU A 43 -0.97 5.91 -5.49
C LEU A 43 -2.03 6.10 -6.56
N LYS A 44 -3.26 6.42 -6.15
CA LYS A 44 -4.38 6.59 -7.08
C LYS A 44 -4.22 7.81 -7.97
N ALA A 45 -3.71 8.92 -7.43
CA ALA A 45 -3.61 10.19 -8.17
C ALA A 45 -2.37 10.27 -9.06
N VAL A 46 -1.25 9.66 -8.66
CA VAL A 46 0.06 9.83 -9.32
C VAL A 46 0.62 8.52 -9.85
N GLU A 47 0.87 7.56 -8.96
CA GLU A 47 1.63 6.35 -9.32
C GLU A 47 0.87 5.39 -10.25
N LEU A 48 -0.41 5.13 -9.99
CA LEU A 48 -1.20 4.26 -10.86
C LEU A 48 -1.37 4.83 -12.28
N PRO A 49 -1.78 6.11 -12.46
CA PRO A 49 -1.86 6.68 -13.80
C PRO A 49 -0.53 6.73 -14.52
N GLU A 50 0.55 7.08 -13.81
CA GLU A 50 1.89 7.17 -14.38
C GLU A 50 2.40 5.82 -14.87
N THR A 51 2.35 4.80 -14.02
CA THR A 51 2.79 3.45 -14.39
C THR A 51 1.89 2.84 -15.47
N PHE A 52 0.60 3.14 -15.46
CA PHE A 52 -0.33 2.71 -16.50
C PHE A 52 0.03 3.33 -17.85
N GLN A 53 0.30 4.63 -17.90
CA GLN A 53 0.68 5.31 -19.14
C GLN A 53 1.98 4.76 -19.70
N LEU A 54 2.98 4.54 -18.86
CA LEU A 54 4.24 3.95 -19.27
C LEU A 54 4.05 2.54 -19.83
N TYR A 55 3.20 1.75 -19.18
CA TYR A 55 2.84 0.41 -19.65
C TYR A 55 2.18 0.45 -21.01
N MET A 56 1.19 1.33 -21.20
CA MET A 56 0.46 1.46 -22.47
C MET A 56 1.33 1.95 -23.62
N LYS A 57 2.25 2.88 -23.35
CA LYS A 57 3.24 3.34 -24.33
C LYS A 57 4.16 2.21 -24.77
N ALA A 58 4.69 1.45 -23.80
CA ALA A 58 5.56 0.31 -24.09
C ALA A 58 4.83 -0.77 -24.88
N LYS A 59 3.57 -1.05 -24.55
CA LYS A 59 2.72 -1.99 -25.27
C LYS A 59 2.50 -1.57 -26.72
N SER A 60 2.21 -0.27 -26.96
CA SER A 60 2.04 0.27 -28.31
C SER A 60 3.30 0.19 -29.13
N LEU A 61 4.45 0.52 -28.55
CA LEU A 61 5.75 0.41 -29.22
C LEU A 61 6.08 -1.03 -29.59
N TYR A 62 5.82 -1.98 -28.70
CA TYR A 62 6.03 -3.39 -28.98
C TYR A 62 5.12 -3.86 -30.11
N LYS A 63 3.82 -3.53 -30.09
CA LYS A 63 2.88 -3.88 -31.15
C LYS A 63 3.32 -3.31 -32.49
N ASN A 64 3.74 -2.05 -32.52
CA ASN A 64 4.20 -1.39 -33.75
C ASN A 64 5.46 -2.09 -34.30
N THR A 65 6.38 -2.52 -33.45
CA THR A 65 7.59 -3.25 -33.91
C THR A 65 7.26 -4.65 -34.40
N CYS A 66 6.21 -5.29 -33.87
CA CYS A 66 5.73 -6.59 -34.36
C CYS A 66 5.11 -6.50 -35.74
N VAL A 67 4.40 -5.38 -36.04
CA VAL A 67 3.73 -5.16 -37.32
C VAL A 67 4.69 -4.67 -38.39
N SER A 68 5.69 -3.84 -38.02
CA SER A 68 6.67 -3.33 -38.98
C SER A 68 7.77 -4.38 -39.23
N LYS A 69 8.34 -4.36 -40.45
CA LYS A 69 9.46 -5.24 -40.84
C LYS A 69 10.78 -4.77 -40.20
N THR A 70 10.80 -4.63 -38.89
CA THR A 70 11.98 -4.23 -38.13
C THR A 70 12.83 -5.44 -37.76
N LYS A 71 14.14 -5.20 -37.53
CA LYS A 71 15.10 -6.22 -37.11
C LYS A 71 14.67 -6.83 -35.76
N ASP A 72 14.94 -8.14 -35.60
CA ASP A 72 14.60 -8.91 -34.39
C ASP A 72 15.15 -8.30 -33.09
N ILE A 73 16.32 -7.63 -33.16
CA ILE A 73 16.94 -6.96 -32.02
C ILE A 73 16.00 -5.88 -31.45
N LYS A 74 15.37 -5.09 -32.31
CA LYS A 74 14.44 -4.03 -31.89
C LYS A 74 13.18 -4.59 -31.26
N LYS A 75 12.69 -5.73 -31.77
CA LYS A 75 11.54 -6.44 -31.16
C LYS A 75 11.88 -6.93 -29.76
N LEU A 76 13.08 -7.46 -29.55
CA LEU A 76 13.54 -7.92 -28.24
C LEU A 76 13.67 -6.77 -27.25
N GLU A 77 14.20 -5.64 -27.70
CA GLU A 77 14.34 -4.44 -26.86
C GLU A 77 12.97 -3.89 -26.43
N THR A 78 12.03 -3.74 -27.36
CA THR A 78 10.69 -3.24 -27.07
C THR A 78 9.91 -4.24 -26.23
N TYR A 79 10.09 -5.52 -26.43
CA TYR A 79 9.48 -6.56 -25.60
C TYR A 79 9.99 -6.51 -24.18
N SER A 80 11.31 -6.37 -24.00
CA SER A 80 11.93 -6.24 -22.67
C SER A 80 11.38 -5.05 -21.89
N VAL A 81 11.25 -3.88 -22.53
CA VAL A 81 10.68 -2.68 -21.92
C VAL A 81 9.20 -2.91 -21.59
N TYR A 82 8.44 -3.54 -22.49
CA TYR A 82 7.03 -3.85 -22.27
C TYR A 82 6.84 -4.72 -21.04
N VAL A 83 7.61 -5.80 -20.91
CA VAL A 83 7.53 -6.71 -19.75
C VAL A 83 7.90 -5.97 -18.47
N LYS A 84 8.96 -5.17 -18.49
CA LYS A 84 9.40 -4.38 -17.33
C LYS A 84 8.30 -3.42 -16.85
N ARG A 85 7.68 -2.68 -17.77
CA ARG A 85 6.60 -1.74 -17.45
C ARG A 85 5.35 -2.43 -16.95
N LYS A 86 5.03 -3.61 -17.52
CA LYS A 86 3.92 -4.45 -17.06
C LYS A 86 4.12 -4.90 -15.62
N VAL A 87 5.33 -5.36 -15.27
CA VAL A 87 5.68 -5.78 -13.91
C VAL A 87 5.56 -4.60 -12.95
N GLN A 88 6.09 -3.43 -13.30
CA GLN A 88 5.98 -2.23 -12.48
C GLN A 88 4.53 -1.84 -12.21
N TYR A 89 3.69 -1.87 -13.24
CA TYR A 89 2.27 -1.57 -13.11
C TYR A 89 1.57 -2.57 -12.18
N ASN A 90 1.84 -3.86 -12.37
CA ASN A 90 1.26 -4.92 -11.54
C ASN A 90 1.71 -4.80 -10.07
N GLU A 91 2.97 -4.46 -9.82
CA GLU A 91 3.49 -4.22 -8.47
C GLU A 91 2.78 -3.03 -7.82
N THR A 92 2.54 -1.97 -8.58
CA THR A 92 1.82 -0.80 -8.09
C THR A 92 0.37 -1.15 -7.72
N ILE A 93 -0.32 -1.95 -8.56
CA ILE A 93 -1.67 -2.44 -8.28
C ILE A 93 -1.68 -3.29 -7.02
N ASN A 94 -0.73 -4.21 -6.88
CA ASN A 94 -0.62 -5.08 -5.71
C ASN A 94 -0.38 -4.28 -4.44
N HIS A 95 0.47 -3.27 -4.51
CA HIS A 95 0.73 -2.36 -3.38
C HIS A 95 -0.54 -1.61 -2.98
N TYR A 96 -1.29 -1.11 -3.96
CA TYR A 96 -2.56 -0.42 -3.72
C TYR A 96 -3.57 -1.35 -3.02
N LYS A 97 -3.72 -2.58 -3.51
CA LYS A 97 -4.62 -3.59 -2.90
C LYS A 97 -4.19 -3.93 -1.47
N LYS A 98 -2.89 -4.03 -1.23
CA LYS A 98 -2.34 -4.33 0.10
C LYS A 98 -2.66 -3.20 1.08
N LEU A 99 -2.51 -1.94 0.64
CA LEU A 99 -2.86 -0.78 1.46
C LEU A 99 -4.36 -0.72 1.74
N GLN A 100 -5.21 -1.07 0.77
CA GLN A 100 -6.66 -1.14 0.98
C GLN A 100 -7.02 -2.16 2.06
N ARG A 101 -6.37 -3.32 2.07
CA ARG A 101 -6.58 -4.35 3.11
C ARG A 101 -6.13 -3.84 4.46
N SER A 102 -4.98 -3.17 4.52
CA SER A 102 -4.46 -2.58 5.76
C SER A 102 -5.42 -1.52 6.31
N LEU A 103 -5.97 -0.69 5.44
CA LEU A 103 -6.95 0.33 5.84
C LEU A 103 -8.22 -0.31 6.41
N LYS A 104 -8.71 -1.38 5.79
CA LYS A 104 -9.88 -2.10 6.26
C LYS A 104 -9.63 -2.69 7.65
N ASP A 105 -8.45 -3.27 7.88
CA ASP A 105 -8.06 -3.84 9.17
C ASP A 105 -7.97 -2.75 10.24
N VAL A 106 -7.34 -1.62 9.94
CA VAL A 106 -7.23 -0.49 10.87
C VAL A 106 -8.61 0.06 11.22
N ARG A 107 -9.50 0.21 10.25
CA ARG A 107 -10.87 0.68 10.49
C ARG A 107 -11.66 -0.28 11.37
N SER A 108 -11.44 -1.58 11.22
CA SER A 108 -12.06 -2.58 12.09
C SER A 108 -11.59 -2.43 13.53
N ARG A 109 -10.32 -2.14 13.75
CA ARG A 109 -9.76 -1.88 15.09
C ARG A 109 -10.33 -0.61 15.70
N ILE A 110 -10.48 0.45 14.92
CA ILE A 110 -11.10 1.71 15.37
C ILE A 110 -12.55 1.46 15.79
N ALA A 111 -13.31 0.69 15.01
CA ALA A 111 -14.68 0.35 15.35
C ALA A 111 -14.77 -0.43 16.66
N ALA A 112 -13.84 -1.35 16.92
CA ALA A 112 -13.77 -2.10 18.16
C ALA A 112 -13.52 -1.17 19.37
N PHE A 113 -12.66 -0.15 19.22
CA PHE A 113 -12.43 0.83 20.29
C PHE A 113 -13.69 1.66 20.57
N LYS A 114 -14.41 2.08 19.53
CA LYS A 114 -15.65 2.85 19.70
C LYS A 114 -16.73 2.05 20.42
N GLU A 115 -16.81 0.73 20.19
CA GLU A 115 -17.73 -0.15 20.90
C GLU A 115 -17.38 -0.26 22.38
N LYS A 116 -16.10 -0.27 22.74
CA LYS A 116 -15.66 -0.36 24.13
C LYS A 116 -15.93 0.91 24.93
N GLU A 117 -16.05 2.06 24.28
CA GLU A 117 -16.33 3.35 24.91
C GLU A 117 -17.81 3.52 25.27
N LYS A 118 -18.66 2.66 24.75
CA LYS A 118 -20.07 2.62 25.12
C LYS A 118 -20.23 1.74 26.36
#